data_352cd507825e6ca32dfd89c16f061d4b
#
_entry.id   352cd507825e6ca32dfd89c16f061d4b
#
_cell.length_a   1.000
_cell.length_b   1.000
_cell.length_c   1.000
_cell.angle_alpha   90.00
_cell.angle_beta   90.00
_cell.angle_gamma   90.00
#
_symmetry.space_group_name_H-M   'P 1'
#
loop_
_entity.id
_entity.type
_entity.pdbx_description
1 polymer ?
#
loop_
_entity_poly.entity_id
_entity_poly.type
_entity_poly.pdbx_seq_one_letter_code
_entity_poly.pdbx_strand_id
1 'polypeptide(L)'
;GHLLHEDSLTAQTTMIGSIMRAYEYMDVPGVDVLTEHNYCFWIVKQLQSAARQLGKNKMLSELYGVTGWQFDFESHKSVGDWQALFGINLRCHHLSWYSMRGEGKRDYPASISYQSAWYPYYSYVEDYFSRLNVFLEQGEPVCDLLVLNPVESLWCRIYPKWSWQLVPIDEEVREAERMYEETFRTLCAAKTDFDYGDEDFIKRMGSVEELNGETVLRIGKSVYRKVLVTGMSNMRRTTLGLLKEFADKGGSIIVAGSPPRYIDAVASDEAAKLPAVYTARENMVQALGISPQASVKDAEGREIGDIYIQLRRDGENLIAVLMNINRLQAYYGASVEFSAGGFCERWDPRSSEIRLLAKGDRISFKYDFEPSAELCLVITAEDRK
;
A
#
# COMPACT_ATOMS: atom_id res chain seq x y z
N GLY A 1 4.31 18.46 1.15
CA GLY A 1 5.75 18.14 1.24
C GLY A 1 5.97 16.64 1.26
N HIS A 2 7.22 16.20 1.17
CA HIS A 2 7.59 14.80 1.29
C HIS A 2 8.80 14.66 2.22
N LEU A 3 9.13 13.42 2.58
CA LEU A 3 10.27 13.04 3.38
C LEU A 3 11.36 12.44 2.47
N LEU A 4 12.54 12.13 3.03
CA LEU A 4 13.67 11.52 2.35
C LEU A 4 14.15 10.31 3.14
N HIS A 5 14.77 9.34 2.43
CA HIS A 5 15.37 8.15 3.04
C HIS A 5 14.37 7.28 3.81
N GLU A 6 13.18 7.09 3.25
CA GLU A 6 12.14 6.26 3.84
C GLU A 6 12.26 4.77 3.50
N ASP A 7 13.25 4.34 2.72
CA ASP A 7 13.32 3.02 2.05
C ASP A 7 13.16 1.82 3.00
N SER A 8 13.62 1.96 4.24
CA SER A 8 13.52 0.92 5.25
C SER A 8 13.12 1.48 6.61
N LEU A 9 12.68 0.62 7.52
CA LEU A 9 12.38 1.03 8.89
C LEU A 9 13.62 1.55 9.62
N THR A 10 14.81 1.02 9.31
CA THR A 10 16.09 1.52 9.84
C THR A 10 16.37 2.93 9.35
N ALA A 11 16.26 3.17 8.05
CA ALA A 11 16.48 4.48 7.46
C ALA A 11 15.47 5.50 8.03
N GLN A 12 14.19 5.14 8.09
CA GLN A 12 13.14 5.97 8.72
C GLN A 12 13.48 6.32 10.16
N THR A 13 13.82 5.31 10.98
CA THR A 13 14.16 5.52 12.41
C THR A 13 15.35 6.45 12.56
N THR A 14 16.37 6.28 11.72
CA THR A 14 17.61 7.04 11.77
C THR A 14 17.41 8.50 11.36
N MET A 15 16.64 8.74 10.30
CA MET A 15 16.52 10.07 9.68
C MET A 15 15.33 10.87 10.19
N ILE A 16 14.22 10.21 10.53
CA ILE A 16 12.91 10.85 10.72
C ILE A 16 12.26 10.42 12.03
N GLY A 17 12.43 9.17 12.43
CA GLY A 17 11.74 8.52 13.54
C GLY A 17 10.52 7.71 13.04
N SER A 18 9.36 8.35 12.81
CA SER A 18 8.18 7.74 12.18
C SER A 18 7.66 8.60 11.07
N ILE A 19 7.65 8.07 9.84
CA ILE A 19 7.12 8.81 8.69
C ILE A 19 5.62 9.04 8.82
N MET A 20 4.85 8.07 9.34
CA MET A 20 3.40 8.21 9.51
C MET A 20 3.05 9.42 10.38
N ARG A 21 3.80 9.66 11.48
CA ARG A 21 3.57 10.81 12.37
C ARG A 21 3.92 12.13 11.70
N ALA A 22 4.94 12.17 10.85
CA ALA A 22 5.31 13.37 10.11
C ALA A 22 4.21 13.78 9.11
N TYR A 23 3.54 12.82 8.47
CA TYR A 23 2.47 13.07 7.51
C TYR A 23 1.25 13.79 8.11
N GLU A 24 1.03 13.71 9.43
CA GLU A 24 -0.05 14.43 10.11
C GLU A 24 0.04 15.94 9.87
N TYR A 25 1.25 16.47 9.85
CA TYR A 25 1.52 17.92 9.77
C TYR A 25 1.67 18.44 8.34
N MET A 26 1.44 17.59 7.33
CA MET A 26 1.49 17.98 5.93
C MET A 26 0.07 18.08 5.36
N ASP A 27 -0.27 19.17 4.69
CA ASP A 27 -1.57 19.31 4.00
C ASP A 27 -1.69 18.27 2.89
N VAL A 28 -0.63 18.11 2.11
CA VAL A 28 -0.45 17.04 1.13
C VAL A 28 0.80 16.26 1.53
N PRO A 29 0.64 15.12 2.21
CA PRO A 29 1.77 14.28 2.57
C PRO A 29 2.34 13.55 1.35
N GLY A 30 3.65 13.30 1.36
CA GLY A 30 4.34 12.73 0.23
C GLY A 30 5.51 11.84 0.59
N VAL A 31 5.95 11.08 -0.40
CA VAL A 31 7.13 10.20 -0.38
C VAL A 31 8.14 10.60 -1.45
N ASP A 32 9.37 10.18 -1.28
CA ASP A 32 10.46 10.30 -2.23
C ASP A 32 10.82 8.90 -2.78
N VAL A 33 10.14 8.48 -3.85
CA VAL A 33 10.33 7.18 -4.50
C VAL A 33 10.58 7.39 -5.99
N LEU A 34 11.81 7.76 -6.31
CA LEU A 34 12.20 8.35 -7.60
C LEU A 34 12.21 7.36 -8.75
N THR A 35 12.82 6.18 -8.57
CA THR A 35 13.25 5.36 -9.69
C THR A 35 12.52 4.03 -9.79
N GLU A 36 12.63 3.42 -10.95
CA GLU A 36 12.16 2.06 -11.23
C GLU A 36 12.87 0.95 -10.43
N HIS A 37 13.98 1.27 -9.79
CA HIS A 37 14.72 0.36 -8.93
C HIS A 37 14.28 0.40 -7.48
N ASN A 38 13.43 1.35 -7.10
CA ASN A 38 12.89 1.48 -5.76
C ASN A 38 11.63 0.61 -5.62
N TYR A 39 11.80 -0.61 -5.12
CA TYR A 39 10.71 -1.56 -4.87
C TYR A 39 10.17 -1.50 -3.43
N CYS A 40 10.30 -0.37 -2.77
CA CYS A 40 9.88 -0.15 -1.38
C CYS A 40 8.39 0.20 -1.27
N PHE A 41 7.52 -0.66 -1.80
CA PHE A 41 6.07 -0.46 -1.84
C PHE A 41 5.44 -0.14 -0.48
N TRP A 42 6.01 -0.67 0.60
CA TRP A 42 5.53 -0.47 1.98
C TRP A 42 5.57 0.98 2.43
N ILE A 43 6.47 1.81 1.89
CA ILE A 43 6.54 3.25 2.20
C ILE A 43 5.27 3.95 1.72
N VAL A 44 4.91 3.74 0.47
CA VAL A 44 3.69 4.31 -0.11
C VAL A 44 2.46 3.76 0.62
N LYS A 45 2.52 2.52 1.09
CA LYS A 45 1.46 1.92 1.92
C LYS A 45 1.38 2.58 3.31
N GLN A 46 2.50 2.95 3.93
CA GLN A 46 2.50 3.75 5.17
C GLN A 46 1.87 5.13 4.94
N LEU A 47 2.23 5.80 3.83
CA LEU A 47 1.60 7.07 3.44
C LEU A 47 0.10 6.91 3.23
N GLN A 48 -0.33 5.90 2.47
CA GLN A 48 -1.75 5.61 2.21
C GLN A 48 -2.51 5.40 3.53
N SER A 49 -1.94 4.60 4.43
CA SER A 49 -2.53 4.31 5.74
C SER A 49 -2.71 5.57 6.58
N ALA A 50 -1.67 6.40 6.66
CA ALA A 50 -1.74 7.67 7.38
C ALA A 50 -2.76 8.62 6.74
N ALA A 51 -2.77 8.74 5.40
CA ALA A 51 -3.71 9.60 4.68
C ALA A 51 -5.16 9.18 4.91
N ARG A 52 -5.47 7.88 4.83
CA ARG A 52 -6.80 7.33 5.12
C ARG A 52 -7.25 7.64 6.55
N GLN A 53 -6.39 7.36 7.54
CA GLN A 53 -6.67 7.59 8.97
C GLN A 53 -6.85 9.08 9.29
N LEU A 54 -6.10 9.95 8.65
CA LEU A 54 -6.16 11.39 8.84
C LEU A 54 -7.21 12.09 7.96
N GLY A 55 -7.82 11.38 7.01
CA GLY A 55 -8.81 11.93 6.07
C GLY A 55 -8.19 12.86 5.02
N LYS A 56 -6.97 12.57 4.57
CA LYS A 56 -6.28 13.33 3.53
C LYS A 56 -6.51 12.68 2.15
N ASN A 57 -6.97 13.49 1.19
CA ASN A 57 -7.38 13.00 -0.12
C ASN A 57 -6.28 13.12 -1.19
N LYS A 58 -5.18 13.83 -0.88
CA LYS A 58 -4.06 14.01 -1.79
C LYS A 58 -2.80 13.41 -1.19
N MET A 59 -2.12 12.60 -2.00
CA MET A 59 -0.86 11.95 -1.68
C MET A 59 0.12 12.20 -2.80
N LEU A 60 1.27 12.76 -2.46
CA LEU A 60 2.32 13.15 -3.40
C LEU A 60 3.42 12.09 -3.45
N SER A 61 4.02 11.90 -4.60
CA SER A 61 5.34 11.27 -4.72
C SER A 61 6.24 12.14 -5.57
N GLU A 62 7.48 12.34 -5.12
CA GLU A 62 8.54 12.80 -5.98
C GLU A 62 8.97 11.63 -6.87
N LEU A 63 8.93 11.82 -8.19
CA LEU A 63 9.01 10.75 -9.16
C LEU A 63 10.01 11.06 -10.27
N TYR A 64 10.55 9.99 -10.88
CA TYR A 64 11.30 9.99 -12.13
C TYR A 64 12.68 10.62 -12.05
N GLY A 65 13.15 10.98 -10.87
CA GLY A 65 14.54 11.42 -10.68
C GLY A 65 15.53 10.26 -10.83
N VAL A 66 16.79 10.59 -11.11
CA VAL A 66 17.91 9.63 -11.28
C VAL A 66 17.67 8.60 -12.38
N THR A 67 16.82 8.89 -13.35
CA THR A 67 16.38 7.93 -14.39
C THR A 67 17.14 8.05 -15.70
N GLY A 68 17.79 9.20 -15.97
CA GLY A 68 18.57 9.42 -17.18
C GLY A 68 17.72 9.74 -18.42
N TRP A 69 18.40 9.96 -19.55
CA TRP A 69 17.79 10.39 -20.80
C TRP A 69 17.05 9.28 -21.56
N GLN A 70 17.34 8.03 -21.26
CA GLN A 70 16.73 6.85 -21.87
C GLN A 70 15.40 6.42 -21.22
N PHE A 71 14.96 7.13 -20.19
CA PHE A 71 13.75 6.80 -19.44
C PHE A 71 12.50 7.04 -20.32
N ASP A 72 11.91 5.97 -20.80
CA ASP A 72 10.83 5.95 -21.78
C ASP A 72 9.44 5.99 -21.13
N PHE A 73 8.39 5.98 -21.95
CA PHE A 73 7.00 6.03 -21.46
C PHE A 73 6.57 4.77 -20.73
N GLU A 74 7.11 3.61 -21.09
CA GLU A 74 6.85 2.36 -20.39
C GLU A 74 7.42 2.41 -18.97
N SER A 75 8.62 2.95 -18.82
CA SER A 75 9.25 3.15 -17.51
C SER A 75 8.49 4.17 -16.66
N HIS A 76 8.06 5.30 -17.24
CA HIS A 76 7.18 6.27 -16.55
C HIS A 76 5.90 5.63 -16.05
N LYS A 77 5.25 4.83 -16.91
CA LYS A 77 4.03 4.10 -16.57
C LYS A 77 4.28 3.11 -15.43
N SER A 78 5.28 2.25 -15.58
CA SER A 78 5.59 1.20 -14.61
C SER A 78 5.85 1.76 -13.20
N VAL A 79 6.65 2.83 -13.09
CA VAL A 79 6.94 3.47 -11.80
C VAL A 79 5.71 4.16 -11.23
N GLY A 80 4.95 4.85 -12.05
CA GLY A 80 3.77 5.59 -11.61
C GLY A 80 2.59 4.68 -11.25
N ASP A 81 2.41 3.56 -11.93
CA ASP A 81 1.26 2.65 -11.77
C ASP A 81 1.16 2.07 -10.36
N TRP A 82 2.22 1.43 -9.88
CA TRP A 82 2.15 0.81 -8.56
C TRP A 82 2.03 1.85 -7.45
N GLN A 83 2.61 3.04 -7.63
CA GLN A 83 2.44 4.13 -6.68
C GLN A 83 1.01 4.67 -6.70
N ALA A 84 0.42 4.82 -7.89
CA ALA A 84 -0.98 5.18 -8.03
C ALA A 84 -1.90 4.13 -7.41
N LEU A 85 -1.61 2.84 -7.57
CA LEU A 85 -2.36 1.75 -6.94
C LEU A 85 -2.40 1.89 -5.42
N PHE A 86 -1.33 2.38 -4.80
CA PHE A 86 -1.27 2.68 -3.36
C PHE A 86 -1.65 4.11 -3.01
N GLY A 87 -2.28 4.84 -3.94
CA GLY A 87 -2.98 6.09 -3.67
C GLY A 87 -2.25 7.37 -4.05
N ILE A 88 -1.05 7.29 -4.65
CA ILE A 88 -0.39 8.49 -5.17
C ILE A 88 -1.23 9.07 -6.30
N ASN A 89 -1.75 10.27 -6.09
CA ASN A 89 -2.59 10.99 -7.04
C ASN A 89 -2.03 12.38 -7.39
N LEU A 90 -0.91 12.76 -6.82
CA LEU A 90 -0.15 13.96 -7.18
C LEU A 90 1.30 13.56 -7.47
N ARG A 91 1.66 13.55 -8.75
CA ARG A 91 3.02 13.25 -9.21
C ARG A 91 3.84 14.52 -9.29
N CYS A 92 4.90 14.60 -8.50
CA CYS A 92 5.87 15.69 -8.51
C CYS A 92 7.14 15.20 -9.22
N HIS A 93 7.33 15.61 -10.45
CA HIS A 93 8.47 15.17 -11.24
C HIS A 93 9.78 15.76 -10.69
N HIS A 94 10.77 14.93 -10.49
CA HIS A 94 12.13 15.33 -10.13
C HIS A 94 13.02 15.33 -11.36
N LEU A 95 13.28 16.45 -11.87
CA LEU A 95 12.63 17.74 -12.08
C LEU A 95 12.84 18.12 -13.57
N SER A 96 12.30 19.22 -13.99
CA SER A 96 12.58 19.77 -15.32
C SER A 96 13.53 20.96 -15.18
N TRP A 97 14.66 20.95 -15.91
CA TRP A 97 15.57 22.08 -15.87
C TRP A 97 14.97 23.34 -16.48
N TYR A 98 15.10 24.44 -15.82
CA TYR A 98 14.87 25.73 -16.44
C TYR A 98 15.87 25.96 -17.60
N SER A 99 17.12 25.51 -17.44
CA SER A 99 18.17 25.62 -18.44
C SER A 99 19.20 24.51 -18.27
N MET A 100 19.67 23.95 -19.39
CA MET A 100 20.79 23.02 -19.45
C MET A 100 22.16 23.69 -19.25
N ARG A 101 22.19 24.98 -18.95
CA ARG A 101 23.42 25.76 -18.81
C ARG A 101 23.96 25.62 -17.39
N GLY A 102 25.28 25.37 -17.27
CA GLY A 102 25.95 25.35 -15.98
C GLY A 102 25.73 24.10 -15.15
N GLU A 103 25.83 24.21 -13.82
CA GLU A 103 25.74 23.08 -12.86
C GLU A 103 24.34 22.54 -12.68
N GLY A 104 23.31 23.35 -12.90
CA GLY A 104 21.91 22.91 -12.72
C GLY A 104 21.56 21.64 -13.50
N LYS A 105 22.20 21.38 -14.64
CA LYS A 105 22.00 20.18 -15.46
C LYS A 105 22.49 18.87 -14.79
N ARG A 106 23.23 18.96 -13.70
CA ARG A 106 23.80 17.80 -12.99
C ARG A 106 22.87 17.22 -11.93
N ASP A 107 21.80 17.93 -11.59
CA ASP A 107 20.83 17.45 -10.64
C ASP A 107 19.87 16.46 -11.33
N TYR A 108 20.02 15.21 -11.10
CA TYR A 108 19.35 14.00 -11.60
C TYR A 108 17.89 14.16 -12.10
N PRO A 109 17.59 14.95 -13.12
CA PRO A 109 16.22 15.22 -13.54
C PRO A 109 15.60 14.05 -14.28
N ALA A 110 14.27 14.05 -14.29
CA ALA A 110 13.52 13.27 -15.24
C ALA A 110 13.66 13.82 -16.66
N SER A 111 13.63 12.95 -17.67
CA SER A 111 13.70 13.33 -19.08
C SER A 111 12.34 13.74 -19.62
N ILE A 112 11.70 14.77 -19.03
CA ILE A 112 10.29 15.14 -19.27
C ILE A 112 10.09 16.52 -19.92
N SER A 113 11.17 17.22 -20.26
CA SER A 113 11.06 18.58 -20.78
C SER A 113 11.57 18.68 -22.22
N TYR A 114 11.56 19.88 -22.79
CA TYR A 114 11.91 20.16 -24.19
C TYR A 114 13.30 19.64 -24.61
N GLN A 115 14.15 19.27 -23.67
CA GLN A 115 15.45 18.66 -23.95
C GLN A 115 15.34 17.17 -24.35
N SER A 116 14.21 16.51 -24.06
CA SER A 116 13.93 15.13 -24.47
C SER A 116 13.34 15.08 -25.87
N ALA A 117 13.77 14.12 -26.67
CA ALA A 117 13.26 13.92 -28.04
C ALA A 117 11.75 13.58 -28.07
N TRP A 118 11.23 12.96 -27.02
CA TRP A 118 9.78 12.58 -26.92
C TRP A 118 8.91 13.58 -26.16
N TYR A 119 9.45 14.72 -25.76
CA TYR A 119 8.69 15.74 -25.04
C TYR A 119 7.37 16.15 -25.73
N PRO A 120 7.30 16.30 -27.08
CA PRO A 120 6.05 16.65 -27.74
C PRO A 120 4.90 15.65 -27.51
N TYR A 121 5.24 14.43 -27.10
CA TYR A 121 4.28 13.33 -26.86
C TYR A 121 4.06 13.06 -25.37
N TYR A 122 4.64 13.84 -24.48
CA TYR A 122 4.57 13.58 -23.04
C TYR A 122 3.15 13.66 -22.46
N SER A 123 2.25 14.41 -23.12
CA SER A 123 0.83 14.45 -22.78
C SER A 123 0.18 13.06 -22.74
N TYR A 124 0.72 12.08 -23.49
CA TYR A 124 0.25 10.71 -23.45
C TYR A 124 0.35 10.09 -22.05
N VAL A 125 1.45 10.35 -21.34
CA VAL A 125 1.65 9.90 -19.95
C VAL A 125 0.70 10.62 -19.00
N GLU A 126 0.56 11.94 -19.15
CA GLU A 126 -0.30 12.76 -18.29
C GLU A 126 -1.78 12.40 -18.44
N ASP A 127 -2.24 12.21 -19.67
CA ASP A 127 -3.61 11.78 -19.97
C ASP A 127 -3.91 10.40 -19.37
N TYR A 128 -2.97 9.47 -19.49
CA TYR A 128 -3.09 8.14 -18.90
C TYR A 128 -3.31 8.22 -17.38
N PHE A 129 -2.45 8.92 -16.65
CA PHE A 129 -2.56 9.02 -15.19
C PHE A 129 -3.76 9.86 -14.76
N SER A 130 -4.16 10.88 -15.53
CA SER A 130 -5.39 11.63 -15.26
C SER A 130 -6.62 10.73 -15.28
N ARG A 131 -6.69 9.81 -16.25
CA ARG A 131 -7.78 8.84 -16.36
C ARG A 131 -7.69 7.77 -15.27
N LEU A 132 -6.48 7.26 -14.97
CA LEU A 132 -6.27 6.27 -13.91
C LEU A 132 -6.70 6.82 -12.54
N ASN A 133 -6.42 8.09 -12.24
CA ASN A 133 -6.81 8.73 -11.00
C ASN A 133 -8.33 8.77 -10.80
N VAL A 134 -9.12 8.83 -11.88
CA VAL A 134 -10.59 8.77 -11.77
C VAL A 134 -11.03 7.50 -11.05
N PHE A 135 -10.40 6.35 -11.31
CA PHE A 135 -10.72 5.10 -10.62
C PHE A 135 -10.25 5.10 -9.18
N LEU A 136 -9.05 5.63 -8.96
CA LEU A 136 -8.37 5.51 -7.66
C LEU A 136 -8.85 6.57 -6.65
N GLU A 137 -9.60 7.58 -7.10
CA GLU A 137 -10.18 8.62 -6.24
C GLU A 137 -11.69 8.42 -5.98
N GLN A 138 -12.41 7.60 -6.78
CA GLN A 138 -13.85 7.40 -6.60
C GLN A 138 -14.15 6.45 -5.44
N GLY A 139 -15.26 6.72 -4.73
CA GLY A 139 -15.78 5.87 -3.65
C GLY A 139 -14.79 5.71 -2.48
N GLU A 140 -15.06 4.73 -1.64
CA GLU A 140 -14.29 4.43 -0.43
C GLU A 140 -13.47 3.14 -0.60
N PRO A 141 -12.23 3.07 -0.09
CA PRO A 141 -11.43 1.85 -0.15
C PRO A 141 -12.06 0.70 0.64
N VAL A 142 -11.95 -0.52 0.12
CA VAL A 142 -12.34 -1.74 0.84
C VAL A 142 -11.14 -2.23 1.64
N CYS A 143 -11.09 -1.87 2.92
CA CYS A 143 -9.96 -2.16 3.81
C CYS A 143 -10.45 -2.41 5.23
N ASP A 144 -10.43 -3.67 5.69
CA ASP A 144 -10.91 -4.09 7.00
C ASP A 144 -9.78 -4.49 7.96
N LEU A 145 -8.54 -4.54 7.50
CA LEU A 145 -7.38 -5.04 8.25
C LEU A 145 -6.46 -3.91 8.67
N LEU A 146 -6.15 -3.85 9.97
CA LEU A 146 -5.05 -3.04 10.53
C LEU A 146 -3.85 -3.94 10.80
N VAL A 147 -2.68 -3.56 10.33
CA VAL A 147 -1.40 -4.17 10.66
C VAL A 147 -0.62 -3.23 11.56
N LEU A 148 -0.25 -3.65 12.77
CA LEU A 148 0.51 -2.78 13.66
C LEU A 148 1.88 -2.45 13.07
N ASN A 149 2.23 -1.16 13.06
CA ASN A 149 3.53 -0.68 12.58
C ASN A 149 4.60 -0.87 13.67
N PRO A 150 5.66 -1.67 13.44
CA PRO A 150 6.64 -2.03 14.47
C PRO A 150 7.70 -0.96 14.75
N VAL A 151 7.50 0.30 14.34
CA VAL A 151 8.53 1.34 14.35
C VAL A 151 9.15 1.53 15.76
N GLU A 152 8.36 1.47 16.81
CA GLU A 152 8.88 1.62 18.18
C GLU A 152 9.67 0.41 18.69
N SER A 153 9.47 -0.76 18.10
CA SER A 153 10.35 -1.90 18.34
C SER A 153 11.77 -1.65 17.85
N LEU A 154 11.90 -0.95 16.72
CA LEU A 154 13.20 -0.56 16.16
C LEU A 154 13.84 0.58 16.98
N TRP A 155 13.05 1.53 17.48
CA TRP A 155 13.57 2.58 18.37
C TRP A 155 14.23 2.04 19.62
N CYS A 156 13.76 0.91 20.14
CA CYS A 156 14.38 0.24 21.28
C CYS A 156 15.73 -0.40 20.94
N ARG A 157 16.11 -0.51 19.68
CA ARG A 157 17.30 -1.22 19.18
C ARG A 157 18.29 -0.33 18.46
N ILE A 158 17.81 0.71 17.78
CA ILE A 158 18.65 1.61 16.99
C ILE A 158 19.18 2.75 17.85
N TYR A 159 20.47 3.03 17.74
CA TYR A 159 21.17 4.07 18.49
C TYR A 159 22.07 4.89 17.57
N PRO A 160 22.55 6.09 17.93
CA PRO A 160 23.20 7.06 17.04
C PRO A 160 24.37 6.55 16.22
N LYS A 161 25.07 5.51 16.65
CA LYS A 161 26.16 4.90 15.89
C LYS A 161 25.74 4.27 14.56
N TRP A 162 24.46 4.00 14.40
CA TRP A 162 23.88 3.34 13.24
C TRP A 162 23.46 4.31 12.15
N SER A 163 23.23 5.56 12.51
CA SER A 163 22.74 6.60 11.60
C SER A 163 23.60 6.85 10.38
N TRP A 164 24.85 6.40 10.40
CA TRP A 164 25.78 6.62 9.31
C TRP A 164 25.59 5.69 8.11
N GLN A 165 24.91 4.57 8.27
CA GLN A 165 24.84 3.53 7.24
C GLN A 165 23.44 3.35 6.63
N LEU A 166 22.38 3.86 7.26
CA LEU A 166 20.98 3.70 6.83
C LEU A 166 20.55 2.23 6.62
N VAL A 167 21.38 1.29 7.06
CA VAL A 167 21.17 -0.15 6.92
C VAL A 167 21.30 -0.83 8.27
N PRO A 168 20.52 -1.89 8.53
CA PRO A 168 20.56 -2.60 9.80
C PRO A 168 21.88 -3.39 9.93
N ILE A 169 22.56 -3.26 11.06
CA ILE A 169 23.73 -4.07 11.42
C ILE A 169 23.43 -5.10 12.50
N ASP A 170 22.35 -4.93 13.25
CA ASP A 170 21.83 -5.87 14.25
C ASP A 170 20.92 -6.90 13.59
N GLU A 171 21.08 -8.18 13.94
CA GLU A 171 20.33 -9.26 13.32
C GLU A 171 18.83 -9.21 13.66
N GLU A 172 18.45 -8.79 14.87
CA GLU A 172 17.03 -8.65 15.22
C GLU A 172 16.37 -7.53 14.43
N VAL A 173 17.10 -6.47 14.09
CA VAL A 173 16.59 -5.37 13.25
C VAL A 173 16.45 -5.82 11.79
N ARG A 174 17.45 -6.55 11.25
CA ARG A 174 17.33 -7.14 9.90
C ARG A 174 16.13 -8.08 9.80
N GLU A 175 15.95 -8.91 10.82
CA GLU A 175 14.81 -9.83 10.88
C GLU A 175 13.48 -9.05 10.93
N ALA A 176 13.39 -7.98 11.73
CA ALA A 176 12.20 -7.14 11.81
C ALA A 176 11.86 -6.48 10.46
N GLU A 177 12.86 -5.98 9.74
CA GLU A 177 12.69 -5.40 8.39
C GLU A 177 12.24 -6.45 7.38
N ARG A 178 12.91 -7.62 7.37
CA ARG A 178 12.51 -8.74 6.51
C ARG A 178 11.07 -9.17 6.78
N MET A 179 10.68 -9.27 8.04
CA MET A 179 9.31 -9.59 8.45
C MET A 179 8.30 -8.53 7.99
N TYR A 180 8.67 -7.27 8.04
CA TYR A 180 7.83 -6.16 7.61
C TYR A 180 7.56 -6.23 6.10
N GLU A 181 8.60 -6.39 5.31
CA GLU A 181 8.51 -6.54 3.86
C GLU A 181 7.72 -7.80 3.46
N GLU A 182 8.03 -8.95 4.06
CA GLU A 182 7.32 -10.21 3.79
C GLU A 182 5.82 -10.11 4.14
N THR A 183 5.47 -9.46 5.25
CA THR A 183 4.08 -9.25 5.64
C THR A 183 3.34 -8.44 4.56
N PHE A 184 3.95 -7.34 4.11
CA PHE A 184 3.40 -6.52 3.03
C PHE A 184 3.17 -7.36 1.77
N ARG A 185 4.21 -8.05 1.27
CA ARG A 185 4.14 -8.85 0.05
C ARG A 185 3.12 -9.98 0.15
N THR A 186 3.07 -10.66 1.29
CA THR A 186 2.15 -11.78 1.52
C THR A 186 0.69 -11.31 1.49
N LEU A 187 0.36 -10.19 2.13
CA LEU A 187 -0.99 -9.64 2.13
C LEU A 187 -1.42 -9.16 0.75
N CYS A 188 -0.55 -8.43 0.04
CA CYS A 188 -0.82 -7.96 -1.32
C CYS A 188 -0.98 -9.14 -2.31
N ALA A 189 -0.13 -10.16 -2.23
CA ALA A 189 -0.24 -11.38 -3.04
C ALA A 189 -1.56 -12.12 -2.78
N ALA A 190 -2.05 -12.10 -1.54
CA ALA A 190 -3.34 -12.66 -1.15
C ALA A 190 -4.54 -11.74 -1.47
N LYS A 191 -4.35 -10.65 -2.22
CA LYS A 191 -5.40 -9.67 -2.58
C LYS A 191 -6.13 -9.07 -1.37
N THR A 192 -5.40 -8.94 -0.25
CA THR A 192 -5.91 -8.38 1.00
C THR A 192 -5.36 -6.98 1.20
N ASP A 193 -6.24 -5.98 1.11
CA ASP A 193 -5.87 -4.60 1.46
C ASP A 193 -5.79 -4.44 2.98
N PHE A 194 -4.92 -3.56 3.44
CA PHE A 194 -4.70 -3.29 4.87
C PHE A 194 -4.16 -1.87 5.06
N ASP A 195 -4.25 -1.37 6.26
CA ASP A 195 -3.53 -0.16 6.66
C ASP A 195 -2.57 -0.47 7.79
N TYR A 196 -1.45 0.25 7.84
CA TYR A 196 -0.56 0.24 9.00
C TYR A 196 -1.14 1.10 10.13
N GLY A 197 -1.00 0.63 11.38
CA GLY A 197 -1.40 1.34 12.60
C GLY A 197 -0.18 1.84 13.38
N ASP A 198 0.07 3.16 13.36
CA ASP A 198 1.08 3.76 14.25
C ASP A 198 0.52 3.85 15.67
N GLU A 199 1.30 3.43 16.66
CA GLU A 199 0.85 3.37 18.06
C GLU A 199 0.56 4.74 18.67
N ASP A 200 1.11 5.82 18.11
CA ASP A 200 0.74 7.18 18.53
C ASP A 200 -0.64 7.59 17.99
N PHE A 201 -0.95 7.24 16.75
CA PHE A 201 -2.30 7.42 16.20
C PHE A 201 -3.33 6.60 16.96
N ILE A 202 -3.01 5.34 17.25
CA ILE A 202 -3.84 4.46 18.09
C ILE A 202 -4.12 5.09 19.43
N LYS A 203 -3.08 5.62 20.12
CA LYS A 203 -3.22 6.28 21.42
C LYS A 203 -4.14 7.51 21.37
N ARG A 204 -4.01 8.34 20.34
CA ARG A 204 -4.68 9.65 20.28
C ARG A 204 -6.04 9.61 19.60
N MET A 205 -6.22 8.73 18.63
CA MET A 205 -7.38 8.69 17.75
C MET A 205 -8.07 7.32 17.72
N GLY A 206 -7.57 6.35 18.49
CA GLY A 206 -8.11 5.00 18.56
C GLY A 206 -9.33 4.91 19.48
N SER A 207 -10.38 4.20 19.04
CA SER A 207 -11.55 3.83 19.84
C SER A 207 -12.12 2.48 19.40
N VAL A 208 -12.77 1.77 20.33
CA VAL A 208 -13.52 0.56 20.02
C VAL A 208 -14.98 0.92 19.96
N GLU A 209 -15.60 0.65 18.82
CA GLU A 209 -16.98 1.02 18.52
C GLU A 209 -17.79 -0.20 18.05
N GLU A 210 -19.10 -0.05 18.02
CA GLU A 210 -20.01 -0.98 17.35
C GLU A 210 -20.52 -0.34 16.06
N LEU A 211 -20.38 -1.04 14.95
CA LEU A 211 -20.87 -0.59 13.65
C LEU A 211 -21.64 -1.72 12.98
N ASN A 212 -22.94 -1.49 12.73
CA ASN A 212 -23.85 -2.49 12.13
C ASN A 212 -23.87 -3.83 12.87
N GLY A 213 -23.76 -3.81 14.20
CA GLY A 213 -23.74 -5.02 15.02
C GLY A 213 -22.40 -5.76 15.10
N GLU A 214 -21.34 -5.18 14.53
CA GLU A 214 -19.98 -5.70 14.59
C GLU A 214 -19.06 -4.80 15.43
N THR A 215 -18.20 -5.42 16.24
CA THR A 215 -17.15 -4.69 16.95
C THR A 215 -16.04 -4.26 15.97
N VAL A 216 -15.71 -2.98 15.96
CA VAL A 216 -14.70 -2.40 15.09
C VAL A 216 -13.70 -1.57 15.88
N LEU A 217 -12.48 -1.50 15.37
CA LEU A 217 -11.44 -0.59 15.83
C LEU A 217 -11.39 0.61 14.89
N ARG A 218 -11.70 1.80 15.41
CA ARG A 218 -11.55 3.05 14.66
C ARG A 218 -10.18 3.67 14.95
N ILE A 219 -9.55 4.19 13.91
CA ILE A 219 -8.39 5.10 14.04
C ILE A 219 -8.68 6.31 13.14
N GLY A 220 -8.93 7.45 13.74
CA GLY A 220 -9.31 8.67 13.01
C GLY A 220 -10.53 8.46 12.11
N LYS A 221 -10.33 8.52 10.80
CA LYS A 221 -11.42 8.32 9.81
C LYS A 221 -11.61 6.86 9.38
N SER A 222 -10.62 6.01 9.60
CA SER A 222 -10.64 4.59 9.16
C SER A 222 -11.20 3.66 10.22
N VAL A 223 -11.80 2.56 9.76
CA VAL A 223 -12.45 1.55 10.59
C VAL A 223 -11.93 0.17 10.19
N TYR A 224 -11.56 -0.64 11.19
CA TYR A 224 -10.98 -1.97 10.97
C TYR A 224 -11.76 -3.04 11.75
N ARG A 225 -11.98 -4.19 11.12
CA ARG A 225 -12.62 -5.36 11.72
C ARG A 225 -11.64 -6.37 12.26
N LYS A 226 -10.39 -6.29 11.81
CA LYS A 226 -9.31 -7.22 12.19
C LYS A 226 -8.03 -6.47 12.46
N VAL A 227 -7.26 -6.99 13.43
CA VAL A 227 -5.93 -6.46 13.75
C VAL A 227 -4.91 -7.57 13.63
N LEU A 228 -3.82 -7.32 12.92
CA LEU A 228 -2.66 -8.18 12.81
C LEU A 228 -1.50 -7.60 13.61
N VAL A 229 -0.97 -8.40 14.51
CA VAL A 229 0.26 -8.14 15.28
C VAL A 229 1.34 -9.07 14.77
N THR A 230 2.39 -8.53 14.15
CA THR A 230 3.52 -9.31 13.64
C THR A 230 4.78 -8.46 13.59
N GLY A 231 5.96 -9.08 13.73
CA GLY A 231 7.24 -8.40 13.65
C GLY A 231 7.54 -7.36 14.74
N MET A 232 6.78 -7.37 15.84
CA MET A 232 6.93 -6.43 16.94
C MET A 232 7.63 -7.11 18.14
N SER A 233 8.63 -6.45 18.72
CA SER A 233 9.23 -6.85 19.99
C SER A 233 8.71 -6.01 21.17
N ASN A 234 8.29 -4.78 20.93
CA ASN A 234 7.75 -3.84 21.90
C ASN A 234 6.36 -3.36 21.49
N MET A 235 5.49 -3.12 22.46
CA MET A 235 4.15 -2.52 22.25
C MET A 235 3.90 -1.48 23.34
N ARG A 236 3.21 -0.40 23.02
CA ARG A 236 2.75 0.57 24.03
C ARG A 236 1.67 -0.04 24.92
N ARG A 237 1.67 0.32 26.18
CA ARG A 237 0.61 -0.06 27.12
C ARG A 237 -0.76 0.43 26.68
N THR A 238 -0.82 1.61 26.07
CA THR A 238 -2.07 2.16 25.52
C THR A 238 -2.62 1.32 24.36
N THR A 239 -1.75 0.84 23.47
CA THR A 239 -2.12 -0.08 22.38
C THR A 239 -2.61 -1.41 22.95
N LEU A 240 -1.87 -1.99 23.88
CA LEU A 240 -2.27 -3.24 24.55
C LEU A 240 -3.64 -3.12 25.22
N GLY A 241 -3.90 -1.99 25.91
CA GLY A 241 -5.19 -1.72 26.55
C GLY A 241 -6.35 -1.66 25.55
N LEU A 242 -6.15 -0.93 24.44
CA LEU A 242 -7.17 -0.81 23.39
C LEU A 242 -7.43 -2.16 22.69
N LEU A 243 -6.37 -2.96 22.45
CA LEU A 243 -6.52 -4.29 21.86
C LEU A 243 -7.26 -5.25 22.80
N LYS A 244 -7.02 -5.18 24.10
CA LYS A 244 -7.80 -5.95 25.08
C LYS A 244 -9.27 -5.57 25.03
N GLU A 245 -9.58 -4.27 25.07
CA GLU A 245 -10.96 -3.79 24.95
C GLU A 245 -11.61 -4.27 23.65
N PHE A 246 -10.91 -4.20 22.53
CA PHE A 246 -11.38 -4.65 21.23
C PHE A 246 -11.70 -6.16 21.24
N ALA A 247 -10.79 -6.99 21.77
CA ALA A 247 -11.01 -8.43 21.88
C ALA A 247 -12.15 -8.78 22.85
N ASP A 248 -12.23 -8.12 24.02
CA ASP A 248 -13.28 -8.37 25.02
C ASP A 248 -14.69 -8.06 24.50
N LYS A 249 -14.79 -7.14 23.54
CA LYS A 249 -16.02 -6.83 22.82
C LYS A 249 -16.29 -7.71 21.58
N GLY A 250 -15.43 -8.69 21.32
CA GLY A 250 -15.59 -9.64 20.21
C GLY A 250 -14.81 -9.27 18.94
N GLY A 251 -13.92 -8.27 18.98
CA GLY A 251 -13.04 -7.93 17.88
C GLY A 251 -11.99 -9.00 17.59
N SER A 252 -11.59 -9.13 16.35
CA SER A 252 -10.66 -10.17 15.87
C SER A 252 -9.21 -9.70 15.87
N ILE A 253 -8.37 -10.36 16.65
CA ILE A 253 -6.92 -10.10 16.70
C ILE A 253 -6.18 -11.37 16.30
N ILE A 254 -5.19 -11.23 15.43
CA ILE A 254 -4.27 -12.27 15.02
C ILE A 254 -2.85 -11.88 15.43
N VAL A 255 -2.13 -12.78 16.11
CA VAL A 255 -0.71 -12.64 16.43
C VAL A 255 0.04 -13.65 15.59
N ALA A 256 0.76 -13.20 14.58
CA ALA A 256 1.53 -14.03 13.67
C ALA A 256 3.02 -14.02 14.04
N GLY A 257 3.55 -15.16 14.45
CA GLY A 257 4.89 -15.30 15.01
C GLY A 257 4.93 -15.04 16.51
N SER A 258 6.04 -14.50 17.00
CA SER A 258 6.21 -14.24 18.44
C SER A 258 5.45 -12.99 18.87
N PRO A 259 4.68 -13.04 19.98
CA PRO A 259 4.07 -11.83 20.54
C PRO A 259 5.15 -10.87 21.07
N PRO A 260 4.84 -9.56 21.17
CA PRO A 260 5.71 -8.59 21.82
C PRO A 260 6.11 -9.02 23.23
N ARG A 261 7.41 -8.96 23.53
CA ARG A 261 7.98 -9.34 24.85
C ARG A 261 8.33 -8.14 25.73
N TYR A 262 8.05 -6.93 25.24
CA TYR A 262 8.21 -5.69 25.98
C TYR A 262 6.92 -4.86 25.88
N ILE A 263 6.56 -4.20 26.99
CA ILE A 263 5.52 -3.19 27.06
C ILE A 263 6.15 -1.90 27.56
N ASP A 264 6.08 -0.81 26.81
CA ASP A 264 6.77 0.45 27.09
C ASP A 264 8.26 0.24 27.39
N ALA A 265 8.93 -0.60 26.59
CA ALA A 265 10.34 -1.01 26.71
C ALA A 265 10.69 -1.77 28.02
N VAL A 266 9.71 -2.19 28.80
CA VAL A 266 9.89 -3.03 29.99
C VAL A 266 9.48 -4.47 29.68
N ALA A 267 10.32 -5.46 30.05
CA ALA A 267 10.02 -6.87 29.82
C ALA A 267 8.66 -7.26 30.44
N SER A 268 7.80 -7.88 29.65
CA SER A 268 6.44 -8.25 30.03
C SER A 268 5.91 -9.38 29.17
N ASP A 269 5.10 -10.25 29.77
CA ASP A 269 4.37 -11.31 29.07
C ASP A 269 2.90 -10.96 28.79
N GLU A 270 2.49 -9.72 29.07
CA GLU A 270 1.10 -9.30 28.95
C GLU A 270 0.56 -9.37 27.51
N ALA A 271 1.40 -9.08 26.50
CA ALA A 271 0.99 -9.19 25.10
C ALA A 271 0.73 -10.65 24.68
N ALA A 272 1.44 -11.61 25.27
CA ALA A 272 1.20 -13.04 25.04
C ALA A 272 -0.12 -13.55 25.66
N LYS A 273 -0.77 -12.73 26.48
CA LYS A 273 -2.05 -13.05 27.15
C LYS A 273 -3.25 -12.33 26.48
N LEU A 274 -3.03 -11.65 25.35
CA LEU A 274 -4.14 -11.07 24.59
C LEU A 274 -5.12 -12.16 24.16
N PRO A 275 -6.44 -11.93 24.23
CA PRO A 275 -7.43 -12.80 23.61
C PRO A 275 -7.33 -12.71 22.09
N ALA A 276 -6.46 -13.50 21.50
CA ALA A 276 -6.11 -13.46 20.09
C ALA A 276 -5.93 -14.86 19.51
N VAL A 277 -5.98 -14.97 18.19
CA VAL A 277 -5.56 -16.18 17.47
C VAL A 277 -4.05 -16.11 17.28
N TYR A 278 -3.32 -17.04 17.89
CA TYR A 278 -1.87 -17.15 17.74
C TYR A 278 -1.55 -18.15 16.64
N THR A 279 -0.68 -17.77 15.71
CA THR A 279 -0.33 -18.62 14.58
C THR A 279 1.14 -18.44 14.17
N ALA A 280 1.67 -19.43 13.44
CA ALA A 280 2.93 -19.27 12.73
C ALA A 280 2.76 -18.26 11.58
N ARG A 281 3.83 -17.58 11.20
CA ARG A 281 3.78 -16.50 10.19
C ARG A 281 3.29 -16.96 8.83
N GLU A 282 3.72 -18.12 8.41
CA GLU A 282 3.32 -18.77 7.15
C GLU A 282 1.80 -19.02 7.05
N ASN A 283 1.12 -19.13 8.17
CA ASN A 283 -0.32 -19.35 8.25
C ASN A 283 -1.12 -18.04 8.46
N MET A 284 -0.46 -16.89 8.40
CA MET A 284 -1.03 -15.58 8.71
C MET A 284 -2.29 -15.28 7.89
N VAL A 285 -2.23 -15.47 6.58
CA VAL A 285 -3.37 -15.20 5.67
C VAL A 285 -4.55 -16.12 6.00
N GLN A 286 -4.28 -17.40 6.26
CA GLN A 286 -5.32 -18.35 6.65
C GLN A 286 -5.96 -17.97 7.98
N ALA A 287 -5.15 -17.60 8.97
CA ALA A 287 -5.63 -17.21 10.31
C ALA A 287 -6.45 -15.91 10.29
N LEU A 288 -6.16 -15.00 9.36
CA LEU A 288 -6.98 -13.81 9.15
C LEU A 288 -8.41 -14.14 8.73
N GLY A 289 -8.62 -15.29 8.06
CA GLY A 289 -9.96 -15.71 7.63
C GLY A 289 -10.66 -14.66 6.76
N ILE A 290 -9.90 -13.85 6.03
CA ILE A 290 -10.44 -12.87 5.07
C ILE A 290 -10.67 -13.62 3.77
N SER A 291 -11.91 -13.58 3.26
CA SER A 291 -12.23 -14.06 1.92
C SER A 291 -11.99 -12.92 0.94
N PRO A 292 -10.96 -12.99 0.08
CA PRO A 292 -10.71 -11.95 -0.90
C PRO A 292 -11.93 -11.75 -1.81
N GLN A 293 -12.29 -10.49 -2.07
CA GLN A 293 -13.39 -10.17 -3.00
C GLN A 293 -12.99 -10.40 -4.46
N ALA A 294 -11.70 -10.54 -4.73
CA ALA A 294 -11.14 -10.83 -6.04
C ALA A 294 -10.03 -11.88 -5.95
N SER A 295 -9.83 -12.61 -7.02
CA SER A 295 -8.80 -13.63 -7.17
C SER A 295 -8.27 -13.59 -8.61
N VAL A 296 -6.96 -13.80 -8.78
CA VAL A 296 -6.31 -13.88 -10.10
C VAL A 296 -5.40 -15.08 -10.14
N LYS A 297 -5.81 -16.11 -10.88
CA LYS A 297 -5.14 -17.42 -10.89
C LYS A 297 -4.50 -17.74 -12.23
N ASP A 298 -3.40 -18.46 -12.16
CA ASP A 298 -2.75 -19.06 -13.33
C ASP A 298 -3.55 -20.28 -13.88
N ALA A 299 -3.01 -20.94 -14.91
CA ALA A 299 -3.63 -22.11 -15.51
C ALA A 299 -3.71 -23.32 -14.57
N GLU A 300 -2.84 -23.39 -13.58
CA GLU A 300 -2.80 -24.43 -12.54
C GLU A 300 -3.71 -24.11 -11.34
N GLY A 301 -4.42 -22.98 -11.36
CA GLY A 301 -5.32 -22.54 -10.31
C GLY A 301 -4.63 -21.92 -9.09
N ARG A 302 -3.34 -21.56 -9.20
CA ARG A 302 -2.57 -20.89 -8.14
C ARG A 302 -2.75 -19.39 -8.25
N GLU A 303 -2.90 -18.71 -7.12
CA GLU A 303 -2.98 -17.25 -7.08
C GLU A 303 -1.69 -16.61 -7.61
N ILE A 304 -1.80 -15.68 -8.56
CA ILE A 304 -0.67 -14.95 -9.12
C ILE A 304 -0.26 -13.84 -8.17
N GLY A 305 0.86 -14.02 -7.46
CA GLY A 305 1.33 -13.10 -6.41
C GLY A 305 1.68 -11.71 -6.92
N ASP A 306 2.14 -11.58 -8.17
CA ASP A 306 2.57 -10.31 -8.76
C ASP A 306 1.41 -9.41 -9.25
N ILE A 307 0.19 -9.90 -9.22
CA ILE A 307 -0.98 -9.07 -9.52
C ILE A 307 -1.49 -8.45 -8.22
N TYR A 308 -1.21 -7.17 -8.00
CA TYR A 308 -1.74 -6.41 -6.87
C TYR A 308 -3.07 -5.77 -7.23
N ILE A 309 -3.90 -5.52 -6.22
CA ILE A 309 -5.25 -5.00 -6.43
C ILE A 309 -5.57 -3.88 -5.43
N GLN A 310 -6.30 -2.88 -5.91
CA GLN A 310 -7.07 -1.97 -5.08
C GLN A 310 -8.56 -2.13 -5.40
N LEU A 311 -9.37 -2.26 -4.36
CA LEU A 311 -10.83 -2.30 -4.44
C LEU A 311 -11.42 -1.06 -3.78
N ARG A 312 -12.42 -0.47 -4.42
CA ARG A 312 -13.18 0.67 -3.88
C ARG A 312 -14.67 0.46 -4.09
N ARG A 313 -15.45 1.01 -3.19
CA ARG A 313 -16.91 0.99 -3.28
C ARG A 313 -17.45 2.39 -3.48
N ASP A 314 -18.26 2.56 -4.54
CA ASP A 314 -18.99 3.79 -4.84
C ASP A 314 -20.49 3.47 -4.91
N GLY A 315 -21.18 3.67 -3.81
CA GLY A 315 -22.53 3.15 -3.63
C GLY A 315 -22.59 1.63 -3.77
N GLU A 316 -23.38 1.14 -4.71
CA GLU A 316 -23.46 -0.31 -5.03
C GLU A 316 -22.39 -0.78 -6.01
N ASN A 317 -21.64 0.14 -6.62
CA ASN A 317 -20.61 -0.20 -7.60
C ASN A 317 -19.33 -0.66 -6.90
N LEU A 318 -18.67 -1.65 -7.50
CA LEU A 318 -17.32 -2.06 -7.13
C LEU A 318 -16.35 -1.59 -8.22
N ILE A 319 -15.39 -0.79 -7.83
CA ILE A 319 -14.28 -0.35 -8.67
C ILE A 319 -13.06 -1.20 -8.31
N ALA A 320 -12.43 -1.80 -9.31
CA ALA A 320 -11.24 -2.62 -9.10
C ALA A 320 -10.13 -2.18 -10.06
N VAL A 321 -8.95 -1.93 -9.52
CA VAL A 321 -7.73 -1.71 -10.31
C VAL A 321 -6.76 -2.82 -9.96
N LEU A 322 -6.39 -3.61 -10.98
CA LEU A 322 -5.42 -4.69 -10.87
C LEU A 322 -4.17 -4.29 -11.66
N MET A 323 -3.00 -4.56 -11.10
CA MET A 323 -1.73 -4.24 -11.77
C MET A 323 -0.75 -5.39 -11.63
N ASN A 324 -0.16 -5.78 -12.76
CA ASN A 324 1.02 -6.62 -12.76
C ASN A 324 2.23 -5.76 -12.34
N ILE A 325 2.70 -5.93 -11.12
CA ILE A 325 3.85 -5.17 -10.61
C ILE A 325 5.19 -5.70 -11.11
N ASN A 326 5.18 -6.85 -11.80
CA ASN A 326 6.38 -7.43 -12.38
C ASN A 326 6.63 -6.84 -13.77
N ARG A 327 7.79 -6.24 -13.96
CA ARG A 327 8.17 -5.58 -15.23
C ARG A 327 8.70 -6.54 -16.28
N LEU A 328 8.95 -7.79 -15.93
CA LEU A 328 9.61 -8.78 -16.80
C LEU A 328 8.72 -9.99 -17.11
N GLN A 329 7.72 -10.25 -16.27
CA GLN A 329 6.90 -11.45 -16.36
C GLN A 329 5.49 -11.12 -16.85
N ALA A 330 5.07 -11.77 -17.91
CA ALA A 330 3.69 -11.79 -18.37
C ALA A 330 2.92 -12.99 -17.79
N TYR A 331 1.60 -12.85 -17.65
CA TYR A 331 0.68 -13.90 -17.20
C TYR A 331 -0.47 -14.02 -18.19
N TYR A 332 -0.41 -15.00 -19.10
CA TYR A 332 -1.40 -15.21 -20.15
C TYR A 332 -2.53 -16.13 -19.68
N GLY A 333 -3.75 -15.81 -20.10
CA GLY A 333 -4.95 -16.59 -19.79
C GLY A 333 -5.28 -16.66 -18.31
N ALA A 334 -4.83 -15.69 -17.52
CA ALA A 334 -5.11 -15.63 -16.08
C ALA A 334 -6.62 -15.59 -15.83
N SER A 335 -7.11 -16.37 -14.87
CA SER A 335 -8.51 -16.38 -14.45
C SER A 335 -8.74 -15.27 -13.44
N VAL A 336 -9.50 -14.24 -13.82
CA VAL A 336 -9.90 -13.15 -12.96
C VAL A 336 -11.32 -13.41 -12.45
N GLU A 337 -11.49 -13.46 -11.13
CA GLU A 337 -12.75 -13.78 -10.47
C GLU A 337 -13.09 -12.74 -9.41
N PHE A 338 -14.36 -12.34 -9.32
CA PHE A 338 -14.91 -11.49 -8.25
C PHE A 338 -16.09 -12.19 -7.58
N SER A 339 -16.22 -12.02 -6.26
CA SER A 339 -17.39 -12.48 -5.52
C SER A 339 -18.63 -11.65 -5.82
N ALA A 340 -18.46 -10.42 -6.31
CA ALA A 340 -19.56 -9.57 -6.77
C ALA A 340 -20.10 -10.04 -8.11
N GLY A 341 -21.43 -9.89 -8.30
CA GLY A 341 -22.13 -10.08 -9.57
C GLY A 341 -22.52 -8.74 -10.22
N GLY A 342 -23.07 -8.82 -11.44
CA GLY A 342 -23.53 -7.67 -12.22
C GLY A 342 -22.91 -7.61 -13.61
N PHE A 343 -22.65 -6.40 -14.07
CA PHE A 343 -22.02 -6.08 -15.35
C PHE A 343 -20.61 -5.56 -15.07
N CYS A 344 -19.61 -6.29 -15.56
CA CYS A 344 -18.20 -5.94 -15.40
C CYS A 344 -17.68 -5.29 -16.68
N GLU A 345 -17.39 -4.01 -16.61
CA GLU A 345 -16.80 -3.22 -17.69
C GLU A 345 -15.31 -2.99 -17.45
N ARG A 346 -14.51 -3.15 -18.51
CA ARG A 346 -13.15 -2.61 -18.56
C ARG A 346 -13.21 -1.16 -19.06
N TRP A 347 -12.56 -0.30 -18.31
CA TRP A 347 -12.35 1.08 -18.68
C TRP A 347 -10.85 1.30 -18.90
N ASP A 348 -10.45 1.45 -20.16
CA ASP A 348 -9.04 1.51 -20.54
C ASP A 348 -8.49 2.93 -20.35
N PRO A 349 -7.56 3.17 -19.41
CA PRO A 349 -7.00 4.50 -19.18
C PRO A 349 -6.10 4.99 -20.33
N ARG A 350 -5.62 4.09 -21.21
CA ARG A 350 -4.79 4.45 -22.36
C ARG A 350 -5.64 5.01 -23.50
N SER A 351 -6.73 4.33 -23.82
CA SER A 351 -7.57 4.66 -25.00
C SER A 351 -8.87 5.37 -24.66
N SER A 352 -9.29 5.40 -23.40
CA SER A 352 -10.64 5.81 -22.93
C SER A 352 -11.77 4.88 -23.41
N GLU A 353 -11.44 3.70 -23.92
CA GLU A 353 -12.44 2.75 -24.38
C GLU A 353 -13.11 2.04 -23.19
N ILE A 354 -14.43 1.88 -23.28
CA ILE A 354 -15.21 1.12 -22.30
C ILE A 354 -15.76 -0.12 -23.01
N ARG A 355 -15.51 -1.30 -22.41
CA ARG A 355 -15.98 -2.58 -22.92
C ARG A 355 -16.59 -3.43 -21.82
N LEU A 356 -17.74 -4.01 -22.07
CA LEU A 356 -18.27 -5.09 -21.24
C LEU A 356 -17.38 -6.35 -21.41
N LEU A 357 -16.82 -6.82 -20.32
CA LEU A 357 -16.01 -8.05 -20.29
C LEU A 357 -16.80 -9.28 -19.84
N ALA A 358 -17.65 -9.12 -18.84
CA ALA A 358 -18.40 -10.21 -18.26
C ALA A 358 -19.70 -9.73 -17.62
N LYS A 359 -20.66 -10.64 -17.45
CA LYS A 359 -21.90 -10.42 -16.67
C LYS A 359 -22.37 -11.72 -16.01
N GLY A 360 -22.99 -11.62 -14.86
CA GLY A 360 -23.55 -12.77 -14.13
C GLY A 360 -23.63 -12.55 -12.64
N ASP A 361 -24.11 -13.56 -11.91
CA ASP A 361 -24.21 -13.51 -10.44
C ASP A 361 -22.84 -13.50 -9.75
N ARG A 362 -21.79 -13.94 -10.45
CA ARG A 362 -20.39 -13.83 -10.11
C ARG A 362 -19.63 -13.46 -11.38
N ILE A 363 -18.70 -12.55 -11.26
CA ILE A 363 -17.87 -12.15 -12.39
C ILE A 363 -16.66 -13.09 -12.51
N SER A 364 -16.48 -13.66 -13.71
CA SER A 364 -15.31 -14.47 -14.05
C SER A 364 -14.99 -14.32 -15.55
N PHE A 365 -13.71 -14.11 -15.85
CA PHE A 365 -13.20 -14.04 -17.24
C PHE A 365 -11.72 -14.36 -17.29
N LYS A 366 -11.20 -14.57 -18.51
CA LYS A 366 -9.75 -14.72 -18.78
C LYS A 366 -9.16 -13.37 -19.22
N TYR A 367 -7.94 -13.08 -18.74
CA TYR A 367 -7.22 -11.88 -19.10
C TYR A 367 -5.72 -12.14 -19.22
N ASP A 368 -5.07 -11.43 -20.13
CA ASP A 368 -3.63 -11.47 -20.35
C ASP A 368 -2.99 -10.24 -19.68
N PHE A 369 -2.19 -10.48 -18.66
CA PHE A 369 -1.41 -9.45 -18.01
C PHE A 369 0.01 -9.41 -18.58
N GLU A 370 0.27 -8.51 -19.50
CA GLU A 370 1.62 -8.18 -19.94
C GLU A 370 2.46 -7.64 -18.76
N PRO A 371 3.80 -7.55 -18.88
CA PRO A 371 4.61 -6.88 -17.88
C PRO A 371 4.11 -5.45 -17.62
N SER A 372 4.00 -5.05 -16.37
CA SER A 372 3.46 -3.73 -15.97
C SER A 372 2.06 -3.41 -16.51
N ALA A 373 1.25 -4.42 -16.83
CA ALA A 373 -0.12 -4.19 -17.32
C ALA A 373 -1.05 -3.80 -16.19
N GLU A 374 -1.98 -2.90 -16.50
CA GLU A 374 -3.12 -2.53 -15.67
C GLU A 374 -4.42 -3.11 -16.21
N LEU A 375 -5.38 -3.31 -15.31
CA LEU A 375 -6.75 -3.66 -15.63
C LEU A 375 -7.68 -2.86 -14.70
N CYS A 376 -8.37 -1.86 -15.27
CA CYS A 376 -9.33 -1.03 -14.54
C CYS A 376 -10.75 -1.52 -14.84
N LEU A 377 -11.49 -1.84 -13.79
CA LEU A 377 -12.82 -2.44 -13.88
C LEU A 377 -13.84 -1.66 -13.06
N VAL A 378 -15.04 -1.57 -13.60
CA VAL A 378 -16.23 -1.12 -12.88
C VAL A 378 -17.29 -2.22 -12.95
N ILE A 379 -17.73 -2.71 -11.78
CA ILE A 379 -18.77 -3.73 -11.67
C ILE A 379 -20.02 -3.06 -11.11
N THR A 380 -21.12 -3.10 -11.86
CA THR A 380 -22.38 -2.44 -11.54
C THR A 380 -23.54 -3.44 -11.52
N ALA A 381 -24.56 -3.17 -10.71
CA ALA A 381 -25.77 -3.99 -10.67
C ALA A 381 -26.58 -3.89 -11.97
N GLU A 382 -26.57 -2.73 -12.62
CA GLU A 382 -27.36 -2.43 -13.82
C GLU A 382 -26.47 -2.23 -15.06
N ASP A 383 -27.02 -2.59 -16.24
CA ASP A 383 -26.40 -2.35 -17.55
C ASP A 383 -26.39 -0.83 -17.82
N ARG A 384 -25.19 -0.27 -17.99
CA ARG A 384 -25.01 1.15 -18.36
C ARG A 384 -25.02 1.25 -19.88
N LYS A 385 -26.19 1.17 -20.50
CA LYS A 385 -26.35 1.44 -21.92
C LYS A 385 -26.41 2.91 -22.23
#